data_401ff48d1700f31f640e96856e174f84
#
_entry.id   401ff48d1700f31f640e96856e174f84
#
_cell.length_a   1.000
_cell.length_b   1.000
_cell.length_c   1.000
_cell.angle_alpha   90.00
_cell.angle_beta   90.00
_cell.angle_gamma   90.00
#
_symmetry.space_group_name_H-M   'P 1'
#
loop_
_entity.id
_entity.type
_entity.pdbx_description
1 polymer ?
#
loop_
_entity_poly.entity_id
_entity_poly.type
_entity_poly.pdbx_seq_one_letter_code
_entity_poly.pdbx_strand_id
1 'polypeptide(L)'
;MKRHYLWMFAAIMICGATVLTSCSEDDNPSQPEQPENGYSASTQELITLVNSNAQLKSLLEKAIAKGVEINPDRETNPAQTLSEYYDFIEWAAHAMPWSVVTQPEGTDIFTRIDQSLNYFFFINDIPLDELDGQTLYNNSLQYFEPYRTWLKTFAKAWGAYLDTEDSWNQAYYDIVAKEDTFGISKGWYEDASNWKTFNQFFARKLSSPAVRPIASPEDNSVVVSPADACTQGVWQIDEDGYIVQDDEVGVQVKSKKFSSIAELVGPNSQYRDAFNGGTLTHSFLNVYDYHRYHFPMAGKVKEANLIEADYAVGGTITWNPKTKKYDLFCDTPGWQSIETRGCVILDTPDYGVVALLPIGMMPVTSVNWAPEVKVGAEVTKGQELGHFLFGGSDFVILFQSGISFTLKPQLFSHQLMGEELGRLD
;
A
#
# COMPACT_ATOMS: atom_id res chain seq x y z
N MET A 1 -42.97 -1.04 -1.18
CA MET A 1 -42.69 0.22 -0.46
C MET A 1 -41.33 0.70 -0.90
N LYS A 2 -41.27 1.73 -1.74
CA LYS A 2 -40.02 2.29 -2.28
C LYS A 2 -39.39 3.16 -1.17
N ARG A 3 -38.25 2.80 -0.66
CA ARG A 3 -37.41 3.66 0.18
C ARG A 3 -36.45 4.41 -0.73
N HIS A 4 -36.70 5.69 -0.93
CA HIS A 4 -35.74 6.64 -1.47
C HIS A 4 -34.73 6.97 -0.38
N TYR A 5 -33.45 6.65 -0.57
CA TYR A 5 -32.40 7.20 0.25
C TYR A 5 -32.10 8.61 -0.25
N LEU A 6 -32.55 9.56 0.54
CA LEU A 6 -32.26 10.98 0.39
C LEU A 6 -30.89 11.25 1.02
N TRP A 7 -29.94 11.70 0.23
CA TRP A 7 -28.68 12.22 0.71
C TRP A 7 -28.96 13.51 1.48
N MET A 8 -28.82 13.50 2.80
CA MET A 8 -28.95 14.70 3.62
C MET A 8 -27.60 15.44 3.68
N PHE A 9 -27.47 16.48 2.87
CA PHE A 9 -26.50 17.55 3.12
C PHE A 9 -27.00 18.38 4.30
N ALA A 10 -26.30 18.35 5.41
CA ALA A 10 -26.52 19.29 6.50
C ALA A 10 -25.80 20.60 6.18
N ALA A 11 -26.53 21.56 5.64
CA ALA A 11 -26.06 22.94 5.51
C ALA A 11 -26.15 23.62 6.88
N ILE A 12 -25.01 23.91 7.49
CA ILE A 12 -24.94 24.81 8.65
C ILE A 12 -24.81 26.23 8.12
N MET A 13 -25.93 26.99 8.24
CA MET A 13 -25.93 28.45 8.09
C MET A 13 -25.34 29.07 9.38
N ILE A 14 -24.24 29.79 9.27
CA ILE A 14 -23.81 30.72 10.30
C ILE A 14 -24.00 32.14 9.78
N CYS A 15 -24.89 32.85 10.45
CA CYS A 15 -25.18 34.28 10.24
C CYS A 15 -23.93 35.14 10.52
N GLY A 16 -23.76 36.15 9.67
CA GLY A 16 -22.72 37.13 9.74
C GLY A 16 -22.80 38.09 10.92
N ALA A 17 -21.64 38.59 11.28
CA ALA A 17 -21.49 39.90 11.96
C ALA A 17 -20.24 40.56 11.39
N THR A 18 -20.44 41.68 10.73
CA THR A 18 -19.43 42.64 10.27
C THR A 18 -18.75 43.35 11.46
N VAL A 19 -17.44 43.41 11.52
CA VAL A 19 -16.69 44.48 12.18
C VAL A 19 -15.39 44.77 11.44
N LEU A 20 -15.08 46.04 11.40
CA LEU A 20 -14.11 46.80 10.63
C LEU A 20 -12.63 46.54 10.95
N THR A 21 -11.84 46.55 9.87
CA THR A 21 -10.44 47.01 9.67
C THR A 21 -9.51 47.25 10.85
N SER A 22 -8.37 46.56 10.80
CA SER A 22 -7.06 47.16 11.08
C SER A 22 -5.95 46.36 10.37
N CYS A 23 -5.09 47.03 9.61
CA CYS A 23 -3.92 46.48 8.96
C CYS A 23 -2.86 46.06 9.97
N SER A 24 -2.33 44.87 9.86
CA SER A 24 -0.96 44.51 10.20
C SER A 24 -0.52 43.36 9.29
N GLU A 25 0.58 43.57 8.58
CA GLU A 25 1.30 42.58 7.79
C GLU A 25 1.82 41.50 8.74
N ASP A 26 1.31 40.29 8.58
CA ASP A 26 1.93 39.07 9.10
C ASP A 26 1.84 38.01 7.99
N ASP A 27 3.00 37.54 7.57
CA ASP A 27 3.23 36.45 6.64
C ASP A 27 2.66 35.14 7.23
N ASN A 28 1.38 34.89 6.98
CA ASN A 28 0.74 33.62 7.25
C ASN A 28 0.65 32.83 5.93
N PRO A 29 1.12 31.57 5.83
CA PRO A 29 0.96 30.81 4.60
C PRO A 29 -0.53 30.70 4.28
N SER A 30 -0.91 31.19 3.10
CA SER A 30 -2.26 31.19 2.58
C SER A 30 -2.88 29.81 2.68
N GLN A 31 -4.02 29.68 3.36
CA GLN A 31 -4.88 28.52 3.23
C GLN A 31 -5.21 28.32 1.75
N PRO A 32 -5.21 27.06 1.24
CA PRO A 32 -5.60 26.81 -0.14
C PRO A 32 -7.01 27.34 -0.37
N GLU A 33 -7.17 28.15 -1.43
CA GLU A 33 -8.46 28.66 -1.86
C GLU A 33 -9.43 27.51 -2.09
N GLN A 34 -10.62 27.57 -1.51
CA GLN A 34 -11.67 26.59 -1.79
C GLN A 34 -12.04 26.67 -3.29
N PRO A 35 -12.08 25.54 -4.01
CA PRO A 35 -12.35 25.55 -5.44
C PRO A 35 -13.77 26.07 -5.74
N GLU A 36 -13.89 26.83 -6.81
CA GLU A 36 -15.16 27.48 -7.25
C GLU A 36 -16.33 26.51 -7.46
N ASN A 37 -16.08 25.20 -7.59
CA ASN A 37 -17.08 24.16 -7.86
C ASN A 37 -17.33 23.17 -6.69
N GLY A 38 -16.76 23.40 -5.53
CA GLY A 38 -16.97 22.52 -4.35
C GLY A 38 -16.14 21.22 -4.31
N TYR A 39 -15.31 20.94 -5.32
CA TYR A 39 -14.37 19.81 -5.32
C TYR A 39 -13.01 20.21 -4.74
N SER A 40 -12.31 19.26 -4.12
CA SER A 40 -10.93 19.41 -3.64
C SER A 40 -9.94 19.60 -4.78
N ALA A 41 -8.72 20.05 -4.45
CA ALA A 41 -7.69 20.33 -5.45
C ALA A 41 -7.34 19.10 -6.33
N SER A 42 -7.27 17.91 -5.75
CA SER A 42 -6.96 16.68 -6.50
C SER A 42 -8.06 16.31 -7.49
N THR A 43 -9.34 16.49 -7.12
CA THR A 43 -10.48 16.27 -8.01
C THR A 43 -10.56 17.31 -9.11
N GLN A 44 -10.31 18.59 -8.78
CA GLN A 44 -10.24 19.67 -9.77
C GLN A 44 -9.12 19.44 -10.80
N GLU A 45 -7.96 18.96 -10.35
CA GLU A 45 -6.86 18.57 -11.23
C GLU A 45 -7.29 17.49 -12.23
N LEU A 46 -7.99 16.42 -11.75
CA LEU A 46 -8.54 15.40 -12.64
C LEU A 46 -9.51 15.97 -13.67
N ILE A 47 -10.47 16.79 -13.24
CA ILE A 47 -11.46 17.39 -14.14
C ILE A 47 -10.77 18.25 -15.21
N THR A 48 -9.79 19.05 -14.81
CA THR A 48 -9.01 19.91 -15.72
C THR A 48 -8.23 19.04 -16.70
N LEU A 49 -7.57 17.99 -16.22
CA LEU A 49 -6.80 17.07 -17.03
C LEU A 49 -7.67 16.37 -18.08
N VAL A 50 -8.81 15.81 -17.66
CA VAL A 50 -9.75 15.13 -18.56
C VAL A 50 -10.36 16.10 -19.57
N ASN A 51 -10.72 17.33 -19.19
CA ASN A 51 -11.28 18.31 -20.09
C ASN A 51 -10.27 18.86 -21.11
N SER A 52 -8.99 18.90 -20.76
CA SER A 52 -7.92 19.35 -21.65
C SER A 52 -7.35 18.26 -22.56
N ASN A 53 -7.67 16.98 -22.30
CA ASN A 53 -7.15 15.83 -23.03
C ASN A 53 -8.29 14.93 -23.53
N ALA A 54 -8.66 15.10 -24.82
CA ALA A 54 -9.75 14.35 -25.44
C ALA A 54 -9.50 12.82 -25.48
N GLN A 55 -8.24 12.40 -25.62
CA GLN A 55 -7.88 10.98 -25.57
C GLN A 55 -8.14 10.41 -24.17
N LEU A 56 -7.62 11.06 -23.13
CA LEU A 56 -7.84 10.62 -21.74
C LEU A 56 -9.32 10.60 -21.41
N LYS A 57 -10.09 11.63 -21.82
CA LYS A 57 -11.55 11.64 -21.60
C LYS A 57 -12.22 10.40 -22.20
N SER A 58 -11.92 10.11 -23.46
CA SER A 58 -12.49 8.94 -24.15
C SER A 58 -12.08 7.63 -23.48
N LEU A 59 -10.82 7.49 -23.05
CA LEU A 59 -10.33 6.29 -22.35
C LEU A 59 -11.02 6.09 -20.99
N LEU A 60 -11.17 7.15 -20.20
CA LEU A 60 -11.82 7.08 -18.90
C LEU A 60 -13.32 6.76 -19.04
N GLU A 61 -14.02 7.39 -19.99
CA GLU A 61 -15.42 7.06 -20.29
C GLU A 61 -15.58 5.58 -20.73
N LYS A 62 -14.63 5.05 -21.51
CA LYS A 62 -14.64 3.62 -21.91
C LYS A 62 -14.35 2.69 -20.76
N ALA A 63 -13.39 3.02 -19.88
CA ALA A 63 -13.11 2.22 -18.69
C ALA A 63 -14.34 2.14 -17.78
N ILE A 64 -15.01 3.26 -17.54
CA ILE A 64 -16.27 3.31 -16.76
C ILE A 64 -17.36 2.45 -17.44
N ALA A 65 -17.56 2.59 -18.75
CA ALA A 65 -18.56 1.82 -19.48
C ALA A 65 -18.29 0.32 -19.44
N LYS A 66 -17.03 -0.12 -19.65
CA LYS A 66 -16.64 -1.53 -19.47
C LYS A 66 -16.84 -2.00 -18.03
N GLY A 67 -16.55 -1.14 -17.04
CA GLY A 67 -16.81 -1.42 -15.63
C GLY A 67 -18.28 -1.70 -15.36
N VAL A 68 -19.20 -0.95 -15.98
CA VAL A 68 -20.65 -1.18 -15.90
C VAL A 68 -21.08 -2.48 -16.57
N GLU A 69 -20.48 -2.84 -17.71
CA GLU A 69 -20.73 -4.12 -18.37
C GLU A 69 -20.31 -5.32 -17.50
N ILE A 70 -19.17 -5.19 -16.82
CA ILE A 70 -18.61 -6.24 -15.93
C ILE A 70 -19.40 -6.33 -14.63
N ASN A 71 -19.70 -5.19 -14.02
CA ASN A 71 -20.45 -5.08 -12.76
C ASN A 71 -21.47 -3.95 -12.85
N PRO A 72 -22.74 -4.23 -13.22
CA PRO A 72 -23.78 -3.21 -13.31
C PRO A 72 -24.40 -2.80 -11.96
N ASP A 73 -24.03 -3.47 -10.87
CA ASP A 73 -24.59 -3.24 -9.54
C ASP A 73 -24.04 -1.96 -8.92
N ARG A 74 -24.90 -0.95 -8.71
CA ARG A 74 -24.53 0.34 -8.14
C ARG A 74 -24.10 0.29 -6.67
N GLU A 75 -24.42 -0.76 -5.93
CA GLU A 75 -23.97 -0.92 -4.55
C GLU A 75 -22.49 -1.26 -4.49
N THR A 76 -22.00 -2.00 -5.47
CA THR A 76 -20.59 -2.42 -5.55
C THR A 76 -19.80 -1.72 -6.66
N ASN A 77 -20.46 -1.05 -7.61
CA ASN A 77 -19.86 -0.19 -8.63
C ASN A 77 -20.64 1.14 -8.73
N PRO A 78 -20.45 2.06 -7.78
CA PRO A 78 -21.24 3.30 -7.70
C PRO A 78 -20.96 4.31 -8.82
N ALA A 79 -19.74 4.36 -9.37
CA ALA A 79 -19.33 5.33 -10.38
C ALA A 79 -19.58 4.79 -11.80
N GLN A 80 -20.74 5.01 -12.36
CA GLN A 80 -21.17 4.46 -13.66
C GLN A 80 -21.19 5.49 -14.80
N THR A 81 -20.91 6.75 -14.50
CA THR A 81 -20.73 7.84 -15.47
C THR A 81 -19.51 8.66 -15.10
N LEU A 82 -18.99 9.46 -16.04
CA LEU A 82 -17.84 10.33 -15.78
C LEU A 82 -18.10 11.33 -14.64
N SER A 83 -19.33 11.89 -14.55
CA SER A 83 -19.70 12.79 -13.46
C SER A 83 -19.73 12.06 -12.12
N GLU A 84 -20.34 10.87 -12.07
CA GLU A 84 -20.37 10.05 -10.84
C GLU A 84 -18.95 9.61 -10.44
N TYR A 85 -18.03 9.45 -11.41
CA TYR A 85 -16.63 9.14 -11.12
C TYR A 85 -15.93 10.31 -10.44
N TYR A 86 -16.18 11.55 -10.86
CA TYR A 86 -15.64 12.73 -10.17
C TYR A 86 -16.19 12.86 -8.74
N ASP A 87 -17.50 12.65 -8.55
CA ASP A 87 -18.11 12.65 -7.23
C ASP A 87 -17.54 11.54 -6.34
N PHE A 88 -17.29 10.36 -6.92
CA PHE A 88 -16.65 9.23 -6.23
C PHE A 88 -15.21 9.57 -5.80
N ILE A 89 -14.39 10.14 -6.68
CA ILE A 89 -13.02 10.52 -6.37
C ILE A 89 -12.97 11.58 -5.27
N GLU A 90 -13.86 12.58 -5.32
CA GLU A 90 -13.97 13.60 -4.26
C GLU A 90 -14.29 12.97 -2.91
N TRP A 91 -15.27 12.10 -2.89
CA TRP A 91 -15.65 11.41 -1.67
C TRP A 91 -14.55 10.46 -1.18
N ALA A 92 -13.93 9.69 -2.08
CA ALA A 92 -12.88 8.71 -1.73
C ALA A 92 -11.64 9.35 -1.11
N ALA A 93 -11.29 10.57 -1.52
CA ALA A 93 -10.17 11.33 -0.94
C ALA A 93 -10.36 11.65 0.56
N HIS A 94 -11.59 11.57 1.07
CA HIS A 94 -11.95 11.84 2.47
C HIS A 94 -12.68 10.65 3.11
N ALA A 95 -12.69 9.49 2.46
CA ALA A 95 -13.38 8.30 2.95
C ALA A 95 -12.50 7.47 3.87
N MET A 96 -13.12 6.85 4.86
CA MET A 96 -12.46 5.80 5.61
C MET A 96 -12.25 4.56 4.71
N PRO A 97 -11.12 3.86 4.85
CA PRO A 97 -10.77 2.74 3.98
C PRO A 97 -11.83 1.64 3.83
N TRP A 98 -12.68 1.46 4.83
CA TRP A 98 -13.76 0.47 4.83
C TRP A 98 -15.11 0.96 4.30
N SER A 99 -15.17 2.16 3.73
CA SER A 99 -16.44 2.80 3.37
C SER A 99 -16.69 2.94 1.86
N VAL A 100 -15.73 2.53 1.02
CA VAL A 100 -15.71 2.87 -0.42
C VAL A 100 -16.81 2.15 -1.20
N VAL A 101 -17.13 0.90 -0.86
CA VAL A 101 -18.25 0.17 -1.46
C VAL A 101 -19.19 -0.39 -0.39
N THR A 102 -20.46 -0.48 -0.72
CA THR A 102 -21.47 -1.09 0.16
C THR A 102 -21.22 -2.59 0.27
N GLN A 103 -21.17 -3.09 1.49
CA GLN A 103 -21.09 -4.50 1.79
C GLN A 103 -22.30 -4.96 2.60
N PRO A 104 -22.68 -6.26 2.54
CA PRO A 104 -23.76 -6.80 3.35
C PRO A 104 -23.58 -6.49 4.86
N GLU A 105 -24.68 -6.30 5.56
CA GLU A 105 -24.66 -6.13 7.02
C GLU A 105 -23.97 -7.33 7.69
N GLY A 106 -23.06 -7.05 8.64
CA GLY A 106 -22.28 -8.08 9.33
C GLY A 106 -20.99 -8.50 8.60
N THR A 107 -20.69 -7.91 7.44
CA THR A 107 -19.38 -8.10 6.80
C THR A 107 -18.28 -7.57 7.72
N ASP A 108 -17.24 -8.37 7.96
CA ASP A 108 -16.09 -7.98 8.76
C ASP A 108 -15.32 -6.80 8.15
N ILE A 109 -14.60 -6.06 8.98
CA ILE A 109 -13.95 -4.83 8.53
C ILE A 109 -12.79 -5.09 7.57
N PHE A 110 -12.12 -6.24 7.69
CA PHE A 110 -11.07 -6.66 6.76
C PHE A 110 -11.64 -6.78 5.35
N THR A 111 -12.73 -7.54 5.18
CA THR A 111 -13.40 -7.67 3.88
C THR A 111 -13.87 -6.33 3.36
N ARG A 112 -14.37 -5.43 4.21
CA ARG A 112 -14.81 -4.08 3.80
C ARG A 112 -13.64 -3.24 3.28
N ILE A 113 -12.49 -3.27 3.96
CA ILE A 113 -11.29 -2.56 3.50
C ILE A 113 -10.79 -3.15 2.19
N ASP A 114 -10.65 -4.47 2.12
CA ASP A 114 -10.19 -5.19 0.94
C ASP A 114 -11.06 -4.85 -0.29
N GLN A 115 -12.38 -4.96 -0.16
CA GLN A 115 -13.31 -4.65 -1.25
C GLN A 115 -13.31 -3.17 -1.65
N SER A 116 -13.11 -2.28 -0.69
CA SER A 116 -13.02 -0.85 -0.95
C SER A 116 -11.76 -0.50 -1.74
N LEU A 117 -10.61 -1.04 -1.36
CA LEU A 117 -9.35 -0.85 -2.07
C LEU A 117 -9.41 -1.46 -3.48
N ASN A 118 -9.91 -2.68 -3.59
CA ASN A 118 -10.03 -3.37 -4.87
C ASN A 118 -10.96 -2.59 -5.82
N TYR A 119 -12.09 -2.08 -5.35
CA TYR A 119 -12.96 -1.25 -6.19
C TYR A 119 -12.28 0.02 -6.67
N PHE A 120 -11.54 0.71 -5.80
CA PHE A 120 -10.83 1.93 -6.18
C PHE A 120 -9.94 1.70 -7.42
N PHE A 121 -9.29 0.54 -7.49
CA PHE A 121 -8.42 0.19 -8.61
C PHE A 121 -9.13 -0.47 -9.78
N PHE A 122 -10.33 -1.00 -9.59
CA PHE A 122 -11.06 -1.75 -10.62
C PHE A 122 -11.21 -0.95 -11.93
N ILE A 123 -11.73 0.28 -11.87
CA ILE A 123 -11.87 1.13 -13.07
C ILE A 123 -10.50 1.47 -13.69
N ASN A 124 -9.51 1.71 -12.86
CA ASN A 124 -8.15 2.07 -13.27
C ASN A 124 -7.40 0.91 -13.92
N ASP A 125 -7.79 -0.32 -13.62
CA ASP A 125 -7.12 -1.54 -14.07
C ASP A 125 -7.82 -2.23 -15.26
N ILE A 126 -8.97 -1.75 -15.68
CA ILE A 126 -9.69 -2.30 -16.83
C ILE A 126 -8.84 -2.18 -18.11
N PRO A 127 -8.54 -3.31 -18.81
CA PRO A 127 -7.80 -3.28 -20.05
C PRO A 127 -8.57 -2.55 -21.17
N LEU A 128 -7.88 -1.66 -21.88
CA LEU A 128 -8.40 -0.89 -23.01
C LEU A 128 -7.56 -1.17 -24.26
N ASP A 129 -8.19 -1.65 -25.32
CA ASP A 129 -7.51 -2.02 -26.56
C ASP A 129 -6.79 -0.81 -27.21
N GLU A 130 -7.33 0.40 -26.98
CA GLU A 130 -6.74 1.64 -27.46
C GLU A 130 -5.38 1.97 -26.83
N LEU A 131 -5.04 1.34 -25.71
CA LEU A 131 -3.77 1.49 -25.02
C LEU A 131 -2.77 0.39 -25.35
N ASP A 132 -3.10 -0.53 -26.25
CA ASP A 132 -2.19 -1.61 -26.65
C ASP A 132 -0.88 -1.05 -27.20
N GLY A 133 0.23 -1.45 -26.61
CA GLY A 133 1.57 -0.98 -26.94
C GLY A 133 1.89 0.48 -26.57
N GLN A 134 0.95 1.22 -25.95
CA GLN A 134 1.15 2.62 -25.56
C GLN A 134 1.52 2.78 -24.09
N THR A 135 1.35 1.74 -23.27
CA THR A 135 1.66 1.77 -21.85
C THR A 135 2.82 0.84 -21.53
N LEU A 136 3.51 1.11 -20.43
CA LEU A 136 4.74 0.40 -20.11
C LEU A 136 4.48 -1.04 -19.63
N TYR A 137 3.41 -1.27 -18.84
CA TYR A 137 3.18 -2.55 -18.16
C TYR A 137 1.86 -3.23 -18.52
N ASN A 138 0.80 -2.47 -18.80
CA ASN A 138 -0.54 -2.96 -19.03
C ASN A 138 -1.31 -1.95 -19.88
N ASN A 139 -2.36 -2.41 -20.55
CA ASN A 139 -3.26 -1.60 -21.37
C ASN A 139 -4.31 -0.86 -20.53
N SER A 140 -4.03 -0.48 -19.29
CA SER A 140 -4.97 0.18 -18.41
C SER A 140 -4.56 1.62 -18.08
N LEU A 141 -5.55 2.42 -17.60
CA LEU A 141 -5.36 3.83 -17.28
C LEU A 141 -4.28 4.07 -16.23
N GLN A 142 -4.13 3.18 -15.26
CA GLN A 142 -3.12 3.35 -14.20
C GLN A 142 -1.68 3.45 -14.72
N TYR A 143 -1.42 3.02 -15.97
CA TYR A 143 -0.09 3.10 -16.61
C TYR A 143 -0.03 4.14 -17.73
N PHE A 144 -1.10 4.88 -17.97
CA PHE A 144 -1.21 5.86 -19.03
C PHE A 144 -0.95 7.29 -18.52
N GLU A 145 0.02 8.00 -19.13
CA GLU A 145 0.21 9.42 -18.85
C GLU A 145 -0.81 10.28 -19.63
N PRO A 146 -1.32 11.33 -18.99
CA PRO A 146 -0.94 11.91 -17.69
C PRO A 146 -1.79 11.42 -16.50
N TYR A 147 -2.69 10.45 -16.68
CA TYR A 147 -3.56 9.93 -15.64
C TYR A 147 -2.76 9.27 -14.51
N ARG A 148 -1.70 8.53 -14.82
CA ARG A 148 -0.77 7.94 -13.87
C ARG A 148 -0.20 8.97 -12.89
N THR A 149 0.25 10.11 -13.41
CA THR A 149 0.77 11.20 -12.56
C THR A 149 -0.31 11.74 -11.62
N TRP A 150 -1.55 11.91 -12.12
CA TRP A 150 -2.66 12.35 -11.31
C TRP A 150 -3.01 11.33 -10.19
N LEU A 151 -2.96 10.02 -10.44
CA LEU A 151 -3.19 9.00 -9.41
C LEU A 151 -2.27 9.19 -8.19
N LYS A 152 -1.03 9.63 -8.39
CA LYS A 152 -0.12 9.96 -7.28
C LYS A 152 -0.60 11.19 -6.49
N THR A 153 -1.13 12.20 -7.16
CA THR A 153 -1.74 13.38 -6.51
C THR A 153 -2.91 12.96 -5.63
N PHE A 154 -3.80 12.11 -6.16
CA PHE A 154 -4.91 11.56 -5.41
C PHE A 154 -4.45 10.75 -4.18
N ALA A 155 -3.48 9.84 -4.35
CA ALA A 155 -2.94 9.04 -3.26
C ALA A 155 -2.37 9.91 -2.12
N LYS A 156 -1.65 10.99 -2.48
CA LYS A 156 -1.12 11.96 -1.49
C LYS A 156 -2.25 12.71 -0.78
N ALA A 157 -3.30 13.09 -1.49
CA ALA A 157 -4.47 13.77 -0.90
C ALA A 157 -5.20 12.87 0.10
N TRP A 158 -5.44 11.62 -0.26
CA TRP A 158 -6.06 10.65 0.65
C TRP A 158 -5.17 10.37 1.87
N GLY A 159 -3.87 10.15 1.66
CA GLY A 159 -2.90 9.97 2.75
C GLY A 159 -2.88 11.16 3.71
N ALA A 160 -2.92 12.39 3.18
CA ALA A 160 -2.99 13.61 3.99
C ALA A 160 -4.28 13.69 4.82
N TYR A 161 -5.44 13.28 4.27
CA TYR A 161 -6.68 13.16 5.03
C TYR A 161 -6.54 12.16 6.19
N LEU A 162 -5.95 10.99 5.93
CA LEU A 162 -5.76 9.94 6.95
C LEU A 162 -4.77 10.35 8.07
N ASP A 163 -4.04 11.45 7.89
CA ASP A 163 -3.21 12.10 8.92
C ASP A 163 -3.94 13.20 9.70
N THR A 164 -5.19 13.52 9.36
CA THR A 164 -5.99 14.52 10.09
C THR A 164 -6.78 13.88 11.23
N GLU A 165 -7.15 14.67 12.24
CA GLU A 165 -8.01 14.22 13.34
C GLU A 165 -9.42 13.82 12.88
N ASP A 166 -9.90 14.35 11.75
CA ASP A 166 -11.20 13.97 11.16
C ASP A 166 -11.22 12.51 10.71
N SER A 167 -10.06 11.91 10.44
CA SER A 167 -9.93 10.50 10.04
C SER A 167 -10.04 9.50 11.20
N TRP A 168 -10.14 9.96 12.46
CA TRP A 168 -10.20 9.06 13.61
C TRP A 168 -11.08 9.59 14.73
N ASN A 169 -11.92 8.72 15.29
CA ASN A 169 -12.79 9.03 16.40
C ASN A 169 -13.19 7.78 17.18
N GLN A 170 -13.92 7.95 18.29
CA GLN A 170 -14.36 6.84 19.13
C GLN A 170 -15.21 5.80 18.38
N ALA A 171 -16.07 6.22 17.46
CA ALA A 171 -16.92 5.29 16.69
C ALA A 171 -16.08 4.39 15.76
N TYR A 172 -15.01 4.93 15.15
CA TYR A 172 -14.06 4.17 14.35
C TYR A 172 -13.24 3.21 15.20
N TYR A 173 -12.77 3.65 16.37
CA TYR A 173 -12.13 2.77 17.34
C TYR A 173 -13.04 1.60 17.73
N ASP A 174 -14.31 1.86 18.05
CA ASP A 174 -15.27 0.84 18.46
C ASP A 174 -15.54 -0.21 17.37
N ILE A 175 -15.41 0.18 16.11
CA ILE A 175 -15.51 -0.75 14.96
C ILE A 175 -14.31 -1.70 14.96
N VAL A 176 -13.08 -1.18 14.96
CA VAL A 176 -11.85 -2.00 14.87
C VAL A 176 -11.61 -2.80 16.15
N ALA A 177 -12.00 -2.29 17.31
CA ALA A 177 -11.84 -2.98 18.60
C ALA A 177 -12.73 -4.23 18.76
N LYS A 178 -13.79 -4.34 17.94
CA LYS A 178 -14.67 -5.53 17.92
C LYS A 178 -14.09 -6.70 17.11
N GLU A 179 -13.11 -6.42 16.27
CA GLU A 179 -12.49 -7.39 15.37
C GLU A 179 -11.23 -7.97 16.04
N ASP A 180 -11.28 -9.22 16.46
CA ASP A 180 -10.16 -9.89 17.15
C ASP A 180 -8.88 -9.95 16.30
N THR A 181 -9.00 -9.90 14.97
CA THR A 181 -7.90 -9.91 14.01
C THR A 181 -6.96 -8.72 14.17
N PHE A 182 -7.48 -7.53 14.55
CA PHE A 182 -6.63 -6.36 14.83
C PHE A 182 -5.80 -6.48 16.12
N GLY A 183 -6.08 -7.45 16.97
CA GLY A 183 -5.30 -7.72 18.19
C GLY A 183 -5.42 -6.66 19.30
N ILE A 184 -6.35 -5.70 19.18
CA ILE A 184 -6.55 -4.63 20.18
C ILE A 184 -6.97 -5.23 21.51
N SER A 185 -7.93 -6.17 21.49
CA SER A 185 -8.43 -6.90 22.67
C SER A 185 -7.35 -7.71 23.39
N LYS A 186 -6.25 -8.05 22.70
CA LYS A 186 -5.13 -8.84 23.26
C LYS A 186 -4.13 -8.01 24.06
N GLY A 187 -4.30 -6.67 24.11
CA GLY A 187 -3.37 -5.78 24.83
C GLY A 187 -1.98 -5.69 24.19
N TRP A 188 -1.88 -5.95 22.89
CA TRP A 188 -0.60 -5.96 22.19
C TRP A 188 -0.04 -4.55 21.95
N TYR A 189 -0.90 -3.53 21.94
CA TYR A 189 -0.54 -2.20 21.47
C TYR A 189 -0.52 -1.16 22.58
N GLU A 190 0.08 -0.03 22.29
CA GLU A 190 0.07 1.16 23.12
C GLU A 190 -1.36 1.63 23.45
N ASP A 191 -1.47 2.56 24.40
CA ASP A 191 -2.77 3.12 24.76
C ASP A 191 -3.46 3.76 23.55
N ALA A 192 -4.70 3.35 23.29
CA ALA A 192 -5.49 3.81 22.15
C ALA A 192 -5.73 5.34 22.16
N SER A 193 -5.61 5.99 23.31
CA SER A 193 -5.70 7.45 23.44
C SER A 193 -4.56 8.19 22.70
N ASN A 194 -3.49 7.47 22.33
CA ASN A 194 -2.41 8.02 21.51
C ASN A 194 -2.81 8.17 20.03
N TRP A 195 -3.81 7.42 19.57
CA TRP A 195 -4.24 7.44 18.18
C TRP A 195 -5.23 8.58 17.96
N LYS A 196 -4.76 9.65 17.31
CA LYS A 196 -5.56 10.84 16.96
C LYS A 196 -5.95 10.86 15.49
N THR A 197 -5.28 10.06 14.65
CA THR A 197 -5.52 9.94 13.22
C THR A 197 -5.57 8.47 12.83
N PHE A 198 -6.17 8.16 11.68
CA PHE A 198 -6.20 6.79 11.17
C PHE A 198 -4.78 6.24 10.95
N ASN A 199 -3.86 7.05 10.42
CA ASN A 199 -2.48 6.62 10.19
C ASN A 199 -1.74 6.32 11.49
N GLN A 200 -2.03 7.03 12.60
CA GLN A 200 -1.47 6.69 13.92
C GLN A 200 -1.99 5.33 14.42
N PHE A 201 -3.27 5.03 14.20
CA PHE A 201 -3.82 3.70 14.47
C PHE A 201 -3.19 2.63 13.56
N PHE A 202 -3.07 2.89 12.26
CA PHE A 202 -2.52 1.95 11.29
C PHE A 202 -1.05 1.61 11.61
N ALA A 203 -0.23 2.62 11.90
CA ALA A 203 1.17 2.49 12.33
C ALA A 203 1.34 2.38 13.85
N ARG A 204 0.34 1.82 14.58
CA ARG A 204 0.34 1.65 16.04
C ARG A 204 1.59 0.98 16.56
N LYS A 205 1.99 1.31 17.79
CA LYS A 205 3.17 0.74 18.44
C LYS A 205 2.78 -0.43 19.35
N LEU A 206 3.71 -1.34 19.55
CA LEU A 206 3.57 -2.39 20.57
C LEU A 206 3.56 -1.77 21.98
N SER A 207 2.79 -2.36 22.90
CA SER A 207 2.74 -1.95 24.30
C SER A 207 4.10 -2.18 25.00
N SER A 208 4.82 -3.21 24.58
CA SER A 208 6.19 -3.48 25.00
C SER A 208 6.87 -4.47 24.03
N PRO A 209 8.20 -4.53 23.99
CA PRO A 209 8.91 -5.55 23.19
C PRO A 209 8.55 -7.00 23.56
N ALA A 210 8.08 -7.24 24.78
CA ALA A 210 7.73 -8.58 25.25
C ALA A 210 6.51 -9.21 24.56
N VAL A 211 5.66 -8.40 23.89
CA VAL A 211 4.51 -8.93 23.14
C VAL A 211 4.89 -9.51 21.76
N ARG A 212 6.15 -9.28 21.33
CA ARG A 212 6.76 -9.87 20.14
C ARG A 212 8.16 -10.38 20.50
N PRO A 213 8.27 -11.54 21.17
CA PRO A 213 9.56 -12.09 21.54
C PRO A 213 10.36 -12.48 20.30
N ILE A 214 11.65 -12.16 20.29
CA ILE A 214 12.53 -12.43 19.17
C ILE A 214 13.10 -13.83 19.27
N ALA A 215 12.89 -14.67 18.26
CA ALA A 215 13.44 -16.01 18.19
C ALA A 215 14.97 -15.94 18.02
N SER A 216 15.72 -16.64 18.88
CA SER A 216 17.17 -16.78 18.83
C SER A 216 17.88 -15.44 18.57
N PRO A 217 17.79 -14.43 19.45
CA PRO A 217 18.21 -13.05 19.17
C PRO A 217 19.70 -12.92 18.81
N GLU A 218 20.55 -13.80 19.32
CA GLU A 218 22.01 -13.78 19.08
C GLU A 218 22.46 -14.71 17.93
N ASP A 219 21.55 -15.52 17.36
CA ASP A 219 21.91 -16.49 16.31
C ASP A 219 21.43 -15.99 14.94
N ASN A 220 22.33 -15.43 14.15
CA ASN A 220 22.02 -14.92 12.81
C ASN A 220 21.75 -16.00 11.76
N SER A 221 21.97 -17.29 12.06
CA SER A 221 21.44 -18.36 11.20
C SER A 221 19.90 -18.42 11.22
N VAL A 222 19.29 -17.91 12.28
CA VAL A 222 17.82 -17.79 12.40
C VAL A 222 17.37 -16.44 11.89
N VAL A 223 16.64 -16.42 10.79
CA VAL A 223 15.96 -15.24 10.25
C VAL A 223 14.58 -15.16 10.88
N VAL A 224 14.21 -14.01 11.45
CA VAL A 224 12.88 -13.81 12.04
C VAL A 224 11.95 -13.07 11.08
N SER A 225 10.63 -13.26 11.27
CA SER A 225 9.64 -12.48 10.53
C SER A 225 9.85 -10.99 10.81
N PRO A 226 10.02 -10.16 9.77
CA PRO A 226 10.24 -8.73 9.94
C PRO A 226 8.98 -7.97 10.35
N ALA A 227 7.80 -8.56 10.17
CA ALA A 227 6.50 -7.95 10.44
C ALA A 227 5.48 -9.04 10.83
N ASP A 228 4.30 -8.64 11.31
CA ASP A 228 3.14 -9.51 11.33
C ASP A 228 2.70 -9.67 9.86
N ALA A 229 2.83 -10.88 9.28
CA ALA A 229 2.65 -11.10 7.86
C ALA A 229 2.37 -12.56 7.49
N CYS A 230 1.76 -12.78 6.34
CA CYS A 230 1.60 -14.10 5.74
C CYS A 230 2.76 -14.41 4.77
N THR A 231 3.41 -15.56 4.93
CA THR A 231 4.47 -15.99 4.01
C THR A 231 3.90 -16.33 2.64
N GLN A 232 4.51 -15.78 1.58
CA GLN A 232 4.06 -16.00 0.20
C GLN A 232 4.90 -17.05 -0.53
N GLY A 233 6.20 -17.10 -0.26
CA GLY A 233 7.08 -18.07 -0.89
C GLY A 233 8.57 -17.78 -0.77
N VAL A 234 9.33 -18.67 -1.42
CA VAL A 234 10.77 -18.55 -1.62
C VAL A 234 11.08 -18.89 -3.08
N TRP A 235 11.86 -18.04 -3.73
CA TRP A 235 12.22 -18.20 -5.14
C TRP A 235 13.71 -18.10 -5.32
N GLN A 236 14.23 -18.87 -6.26
CA GLN A 236 15.62 -18.74 -6.69
C GLN A 236 15.80 -17.53 -7.60
N ILE A 237 16.96 -16.94 -7.56
CA ILE A 237 17.40 -15.90 -8.48
C ILE A 237 18.45 -16.56 -9.39
N ASP A 238 18.33 -16.41 -10.70
CA ASP A 238 19.34 -16.94 -11.61
C ASP A 238 20.65 -16.12 -11.61
N GLU A 239 21.67 -16.59 -12.34
CA GLU A 239 22.98 -15.94 -12.43
C GLU A 239 22.92 -14.57 -13.12
N ASP A 240 21.88 -14.31 -13.91
CA ASP A 240 21.63 -13.04 -14.60
C ASP A 240 20.78 -12.06 -13.75
N GLY A 241 20.38 -12.46 -12.54
CA GLY A 241 19.63 -11.63 -11.60
C GLY A 241 18.13 -11.60 -11.85
N TYR A 242 17.55 -12.68 -12.41
CA TYR A 242 16.12 -12.80 -12.63
C TYR A 242 15.50 -13.84 -11.69
N ILE A 243 14.28 -13.56 -11.24
CA ILE A 243 13.50 -14.48 -10.42
C ILE A 243 13.05 -15.68 -11.27
N VAL A 244 13.30 -16.89 -10.77
CA VAL A 244 12.88 -18.15 -11.42
C VAL A 244 11.58 -18.65 -10.77
N GLN A 245 10.57 -18.93 -11.58
CA GLN A 245 9.31 -19.54 -11.14
C GLN A 245 8.89 -20.63 -12.12
N ASP A 246 8.62 -21.84 -11.61
CA ASP A 246 8.13 -23.00 -12.38
C ASP A 246 8.95 -23.27 -13.65
N ASP A 247 10.29 -23.27 -13.55
CA ASP A 247 11.25 -23.43 -14.65
C ASP A 247 11.22 -22.30 -15.72
N GLU A 248 10.47 -21.23 -15.48
CA GLU A 248 10.47 -20.04 -16.32
C GLU A 248 11.17 -18.87 -15.63
N VAL A 249 11.97 -18.12 -16.39
CA VAL A 249 12.62 -16.89 -15.90
C VAL A 249 11.60 -15.74 -15.97
N GLY A 250 11.43 -15.08 -14.84
CA GLY A 250 10.56 -13.92 -14.72
C GLY A 250 9.11 -14.26 -14.42
N VAL A 251 8.49 -13.36 -13.68
CA VAL A 251 7.08 -13.44 -13.28
C VAL A 251 6.26 -12.55 -14.18
N GLN A 252 5.23 -13.09 -14.79
CA GLN A 252 4.33 -12.32 -15.62
C GLN A 252 3.21 -11.73 -14.77
N VAL A 253 3.17 -10.40 -14.73
CA VAL A 253 2.05 -9.64 -14.18
C VAL A 253 1.41 -8.89 -15.34
N LYS A 254 0.13 -9.16 -15.60
CA LYS A 254 -0.61 -8.59 -16.74
C LYS A 254 0.11 -8.91 -18.07
N SER A 255 0.57 -7.89 -18.80
CA SER A 255 1.21 -8.06 -20.11
C SER A 255 2.75 -8.06 -20.09
N LYS A 256 3.38 -7.88 -18.91
CA LYS A 256 4.84 -7.82 -18.77
C LYS A 256 5.40 -8.73 -17.69
N LYS A 257 6.68 -9.08 -17.86
CA LYS A 257 7.46 -9.82 -16.87
C LYS A 257 8.17 -8.85 -15.93
N PHE A 258 7.99 -9.02 -14.63
CA PHE A 258 8.70 -8.32 -13.57
C PHE A 258 9.55 -9.33 -12.81
N SER A 259 10.87 -9.25 -12.96
CA SER A 259 11.72 -10.29 -12.42
C SER A 259 13.14 -9.85 -12.10
N SER A 260 13.53 -8.64 -12.51
CA SER A 260 14.91 -8.16 -12.32
C SER A 260 15.15 -7.73 -10.88
N ILE A 261 16.06 -8.40 -10.21
CA ILE A 261 16.55 -8.04 -8.87
C ILE A 261 17.25 -6.68 -8.89
N ALA A 262 17.96 -6.37 -9.95
CA ALA A 262 18.61 -5.07 -10.11
C ALA A 262 17.60 -3.91 -10.16
N GLU A 263 16.42 -4.11 -10.76
CA GLU A 263 15.31 -3.14 -10.72
C GLU A 263 14.70 -3.08 -9.32
N LEU A 264 14.49 -4.23 -8.67
CA LEU A 264 13.90 -4.31 -7.34
C LEU A 264 14.77 -3.59 -6.30
N VAL A 265 16.09 -3.84 -6.28
CA VAL A 265 17.07 -3.18 -5.39
C VAL A 265 17.22 -1.70 -5.71
N GLY A 266 16.98 -1.33 -6.97
CA GLY A 266 16.92 0.05 -7.44
C GLY A 266 18.19 0.57 -8.12
N PRO A 267 18.05 1.60 -8.97
CA PRO A 267 19.08 2.04 -9.90
C PRO A 267 20.32 2.66 -9.22
N ASN A 268 20.15 3.16 -8.00
CA ASN A 268 21.19 3.90 -7.27
C ASN A 268 22.01 3.02 -6.32
N SER A 269 21.66 1.74 -6.13
CA SER A 269 22.37 0.84 -5.25
C SER A 269 23.67 0.33 -5.89
N GLN A 270 24.73 0.21 -5.09
CA GLN A 270 25.99 -0.45 -5.48
C GLN A 270 25.86 -1.98 -5.42
N TYR A 271 24.76 -2.51 -4.86
CA TYR A 271 24.52 -3.93 -4.60
C TYR A 271 23.52 -4.57 -5.57
N ARG A 272 23.24 -3.92 -6.71
CA ARG A 272 22.23 -4.35 -7.68
C ARG A 272 22.42 -5.80 -8.15
N ASP A 273 23.65 -6.21 -8.33
CA ASP A 273 24.02 -7.54 -8.85
C ASP A 273 24.50 -8.49 -7.72
N ALA A 274 24.47 -8.04 -6.46
CA ALA A 274 24.99 -8.81 -5.33
C ALA A 274 24.15 -10.05 -5.01
N PHE A 275 22.93 -10.12 -5.51
CA PHE A 275 21.95 -11.18 -5.22
C PHE A 275 21.74 -12.13 -6.40
N ASN A 276 22.50 -11.98 -7.49
CA ASN A 276 22.48 -12.92 -8.62
C ASN A 276 22.88 -14.32 -8.14
N GLY A 277 22.14 -15.35 -8.56
CA GLY A 277 22.33 -16.73 -8.08
C GLY A 277 21.85 -16.99 -6.64
N GLY A 278 21.22 -16.02 -6.02
CA GLY A 278 20.76 -16.06 -4.63
C GLY A 278 19.29 -16.46 -4.46
N THR A 279 18.69 -16.01 -3.38
CA THR A 279 17.31 -16.39 -2.99
C THR A 279 16.50 -15.16 -2.60
N LEU A 280 15.22 -15.15 -2.98
CA LEU A 280 14.22 -14.19 -2.57
C LEU A 280 13.18 -14.86 -1.68
N THR A 281 12.77 -14.21 -0.58
CA THR A 281 11.55 -14.57 0.16
C THR A 281 10.63 -13.36 0.28
N HIS A 282 9.33 -13.62 0.27
CA HIS A 282 8.29 -12.61 0.26
C HIS A 282 7.23 -12.90 1.31
N SER A 283 6.79 -11.86 2.01
CA SER A 283 5.71 -11.88 3.00
C SER A 283 4.74 -10.72 2.74
N PHE A 284 3.44 -10.95 2.92
CA PHE A 284 2.36 -9.99 2.72
C PHE A 284 1.72 -9.61 4.06
N LEU A 285 1.60 -8.32 4.33
CA LEU A 285 0.92 -7.79 5.51
C LEU A 285 -0.54 -7.48 5.17
N ASN A 286 -1.46 -8.08 5.93
CA ASN A 286 -2.88 -7.75 5.81
C ASN A 286 -3.18 -6.39 6.45
N VAL A 287 -4.27 -5.75 6.06
CA VAL A 287 -4.67 -4.43 6.56
C VAL A 287 -4.93 -4.37 8.08
N TYR A 288 -5.16 -5.50 8.73
CA TYR A 288 -5.33 -5.60 10.18
C TYR A 288 -4.02 -5.84 10.95
N ASP A 289 -2.93 -6.16 10.24
CA ASP A 289 -1.65 -6.49 10.85
C ASP A 289 -0.97 -5.31 11.54
N TYR A 290 0.11 -5.59 12.21
CA TYR A 290 1.01 -4.60 12.79
C TYR A 290 1.92 -4.05 11.68
N HIS A 291 1.75 -2.79 11.29
CA HIS A 291 2.40 -2.17 10.14
C HIS A 291 3.73 -1.48 10.46
N ARG A 292 4.43 -1.93 11.54
CA ARG A 292 5.85 -1.62 11.73
C ARG A 292 6.68 -2.84 11.38
N TYR A 293 7.78 -2.62 10.70
CA TYR A 293 8.69 -3.67 10.28
C TYR A 293 10.03 -3.54 10.98
N HIS A 294 10.70 -4.67 11.17
CA HIS A 294 11.87 -4.81 12.03
C HIS A 294 13.01 -5.53 11.30
N PHE A 295 14.23 -5.35 11.78
CA PHE A 295 15.39 -6.08 11.24
C PHE A 295 15.26 -7.58 11.54
N PRO A 296 15.23 -8.44 10.50
CA PRO A 296 15.11 -9.89 10.69
C PRO A 296 16.41 -10.55 11.17
N MET A 297 17.53 -9.82 11.10
CA MET A 297 18.87 -10.22 11.45
C MET A 297 19.65 -9.05 12.02
N ALA A 298 20.73 -9.32 12.76
CA ALA A 298 21.70 -8.29 13.16
C ALA A 298 22.72 -8.01 12.04
N GLY A 299 23.27 -6.81 12.02
CA GLY A 299 24.30 -6.43 11.05
C GLY A 299 24.54 -4.93 11.02
N LYS A 300 25.29 -4.49 9.99
CA LYS A 300 25.64 -3.10 9.75
C LYS A 300 24.96 -2.58 8.49
N VAL A 301 24.25 -1.46 8.61
CA VAL A 301 23.59 -0.81 7.48
C VAL A 301 24.62 -0.24 6.49
N LYS A 302 24.62 -0.72 5.25
CA LYS A 302 25.48 -0.24 4.16
C LYS A 302 24.78 0.78 3.27
N GLU A 303 23.50 0.57 2.99
CA GLU A 303 22.64 1.49 2.24
C GLU A 303 21.25 1.52 2.87
N ALA A 304 20.57 2.67 2.74
CA ALA A 304 19.18 2.83 3.09
C ALA A 304 18.55 3.80 2.09
N ASN A 305 17.96 3.24 1.04
CA ASN A 305 17.43 3.98 -0.09
C ASN A 305 15.89 3.93 -0.08
N LEU A 306 15.25 5.05 -0.41
CA LEU A 306 13.84 5.09 -0.75
C LEU A 306 13.72 5.19 -2.28
N ILE A 307 12.92 4.31 -2.87
CA ILE A 307 12.68 4.23 -4.30
C ILE A 307 11.21 4.54 -4.51
N GLU A 308 10.91 5.75 -4.98
CA GLU A 308 9.54 6.17 -5.26
C GLU A 308 9.01 5.44 -6.50
N ALA A 309 7.78 4.94 -6.40
CA ALA A 309 7.10 4.31 -7.51
C ALA A 309 6.80 5.30 -8.63
N ASP A 310 6.91 4.80 -9.86
CA ASP A 310 6.34 5.48 -11.01
C ASP A 310 4.87 5.09 -11.23
N TYR A 311 4.41 4.00 -10.63
CA TYR A 311 3.11 3.38 -10.86
C TYR A 311 2.34 3.17 -9.57
N ALA A 312 1.04 2.99 -9.73
CA ALA A 312 0.11 3.09 -8.63
C ALA A 312 -0.31 1.75 -8.04
N VAL A 313 -0.27 0.67 -8.79
CA VAL A 313 -0.82 -0.62 -8.35
C VAL A 313 -0.03 -1.81 -8.88
N GLY A 314 0.39 -2.69 -7.99
CA GLY A 314 0.75 -4.05 -8.33
C GLY A 314 -0.48 -4.96 -8.40
N GLY A 315 -0.36 -6.08 -9.10
CA GLY A 315 -1.43 -7.07 -9.21
C GLY A 315 -2.48 -6.77 -10.29
N THR A 316 -3.53 -7.58 -10.27
CA THR A 316 -4.66 -7.50 -11.21
C THR A 316 -5.96 -7.64 -10.44
N ILE A 317 -6.92 -6.74 -10.70
CA ILE A 317 -8.22 -6.76 -10.06
C ILE A 317 -9.27 -7.23 -11.04
N THR A 318 -10.08 -8.20 -10.60
CA THR A 318 -11.20 -8.74 -11.38
C THR A 318 -12.48 -8.76 -10.53
N TRP A 319 -13.63 -8.56 -11.18
CA TRP A 319 -14.93 -8.77 -10.55
C TRP A 319 -15.35 -10.25 -10.66
N ASN A 320 -15.72 -10.83 -9.54
CA ASN A 320 -16.25 -12.19 -9.47
C ASN A 320 -17.78 -12.16 -9.27
N PRO A 321 -18.57 -12.42 -10.33
CA PRO A 321 -20.03 -12.31 -10.24
C PRO A 321 -20.67 -13.39 -9.36
N LYS A 322 -19.96 -14.48 -9.04
CA LYS A 322 -20.48 -15.56 -8.19
C LYS A 322 -20.42 -15.17 -6.71
N THR A 323 -19.29 -14.60 -6.28
CA THR A 323 -19.06 -14.16 -4.91
C THR A 323 -19.54 -12.73 -4.68
N LYS A 324 -19.79 -11.97 -5.75
CA LYS A 324 -20.04 -10.53 -5.76
C LYS A 324 -18.94 -9.74 -5.04
N LYS A 325 -17.70 -10.10 -5.34
CA LYS A 325 -16.49 -9.49 -4.77
C LYS A 325 -15.48 -9.14 -5.85
N TYR A 326 -14.64 -8.18 -5.54
CA TYR A 326 -13.43 -7.88 -6.29
C TYR A 326 -12.30 -8.76 -5.77
N ASP A 327 -11.66 -9.50 -6.65
CA ASP A 327 -10.53 -10.36 -6.33
C ASP A 327 -9.23 -9.68 -6.81
N LEU A 328 -8.24 -9.57 -5.92
CA LEU A 328 -6.89 -9.09 -6.23
C LEU A 328 -5.95 -10.30 -6.38
N PHE A 329 -5.21 -10.32 -7.48
CA PHE A 329 -4.17 -11.31 -7.75
C PHE A 329 -2.79 -10.64 -7.73
N CYS A 330 -2.02 -10.87 -6.66
CA CYS A 330 -0.67 -10.33 -6.45
C CYS A 330 0.26 -11.32 -5.72
N ASP A 331 -0.04 -12.61 -5.80
CA ASP A 331 0.63 -13.69 -5.08
C ASP A 331 1.97 -14.14 -5.69
N THR A 332 2.35 -13.56 -6.84
CA THR A 332 3.62 -13.88 -7.52
C THR A 332 4.64 -12.75 -7.33
N PRO A 333 5.95 -13.05 -7.13
CA PRO A 333 6.98 -12.04 -6.94
C PRO A 333 7.32 -11.29 -8.24
N GLY A 334 7.94 -10.10 -8.11
CA GLY A 334 8.50 -9.33 -9.23
C GLY A 334 7.76 -8.03 -9.54
N TRP A 335 6.43 -7.95 -9.31
CA TRP A 335 5.66 -6.71 -9.48
C TRP A 335 6.06 -5.63 -8.46
N GLN A 336 6.65 -6.01 -7.33
CA GLN A 336 7.14 -5.09 -6.30
C GLN A 336 8.17 -4.08 -6.85
N SER A 337 8.82 -4.39 -7.97
CA SER A 337 9.79 -3.49 -8.62
C SER A 337 9.18 -2.21 -9.16
N ILE A 338 7.85 -2.15 -9.34
CA ILE A 338 7.14 -0.95 -9.80
C ILE A 338 6.51 -0.15 -8.66
N GLU A 339 6.50 -0.70 -7.44
CA GLU A 339 5.92 -0.04 -6.27
C GLU A 339 6.93 0.84 -5.53
N THR A 340 6.42 1.80 -4.74
CA THR A 340 7.25 2.54 -3.78
C THR A 340 7.81 1.58 -2.76
N ARG A 341 9.13 1.59 -2.58
CA ARG A 341 9.80 0.67 -1.68
C ARG A 341 11.02 1.25 -1.01
N GLY A 342 11.32 0.73 0.13
CA GLY A 342 12.63 0.89 0.74
C GLY A 342 13.58 -0.20 0.28
N CYS A 343 14.87 0.09 0.30
CA CYS A 343 15.91 -0.92 0.18
C CYS A 343 17.02 -0.62 1.19
N VAL A 344 17.14 -1.46 2.22
CA VAL A 344 18.26 -1.44 3.15
C VAL A 344 19.17 -2.60 2.82
N ILE A 345 20.44 -2.29 2.58
CA ILE A 345 21.50 -3.31 2.47
C ILE A 345 22.13 -3.46 3.84
N LEU A 346 22.02 -4.65 4.40
CA LEU A 346 22.54 -5.04 5.69
C LEU A 346 23.76 -5.96 5.49
N ASP A 347 24.91 -5.57 5.99
CA ASP A 347 26.13 -6.39 6.04
C ASP A 347 26.09 -7.23 7.32
N THR A 348 25.89 -8.53 7.18
CA THR A 348 25.76 -9.45 8.31
C THR A 348 27.10 -10.09 8.66
N PRO A 349 27.38 -10.49 9.90
CA PRO A 349 28.68 -11.05 10.28
C PRO A 349 29.09 -12.31 9.52
N ASP A 350 28.11 -13.21 9.23
CA ASP A 350 28.41 -14.56 8.74
C ASP A 350 27.78 -14.89 7.38
N TYR A 351 26.79 -14.08 6.91
CA TYR A 351 25.96 -14.38 5.74
C TYR A 351 26.05 -13.29 4.66
N GLY A 352 27.15 -12.52 4.65
CA GLY A 352 27.37 -11.48 3.65
C GLY A 352 26.31 -10.38 3.68
N VAL A 353 25.97 -9.83 2.53
CA VAL A 353 24.94 -8.78 2.46
C VAL A 353 23.55 -9.36 2.23
N VAL A 354 22.58 -8.79 2.92
CA VAL A 354 21.15 -9.10 2.81
C VAL A 354 20.42 -7.82 2.42
N ALA A 355 19.50 -7.88 1.48
CA ALA A 355 18.64 -6.75 1.19
C ALA A 355 17.27 -6.91 1.88
N LEU A 356 16.82 -5.85 2.53
CA LEU A 356 15.55 -5.74 3.22
C LEU A 356 14.69 -4.70 2.50
N LEU A 357 13.58 -5.15 1.93
CA LEU A 357 12.74 -4.33 1.07
C LEU A 357 11.30 -4.27 1.60
N PRO A 358 10.96 -3.30 2.46
CA PRO A 358 9.57 -2.96 2.71
C PRO A 358 8.96 -2.32 1.45
N ILE A 359 7.81 -2.85 1.01
CA ILE A 359 7.10 -2.43 -0.20
C ILE A 359 5.81 -1.75 0.23
N GLY A 360 5.62 -0.50 -0.14
CA GLY A 360 4.41 0.27 0.12
C GLY A 360 3.51 0.28 -1.10
N MET A 361 2.45 -0.52 -1.07
CA MET A 361 1.45 -0.54 -2.13
C MET A 361 0.53 0.67 -2.06
N MET A 362 -0.09 1.01 -3.19
CA MET A 362 -1.14 2.03 -3.23
C MET A 362 -2.31 1.74 -2.26
N PRO A 363 -3.07 2.74 -1.82
CA PRO A 363 -3.16 4.13 -2.32
C PRO A 363 -2.17 5.11 -1.71
N VAL A 364 -1.54 4.81 -0.58
CA VAL A 364 -0.77 5.80 0.18
C VAL A 364 0.74 5.66 -0.01
N THR A 365 1.21 4.61 -0.65
CA THR A 365 2.61 4.39 -1.07
C THR A 365 3.64 4.97 -0.09
N SER A 366 3.61 4.56 1.19
CA SER A 366 4.51 5.14 2.17
C SER A 366 5.41 4.10 2.79
N VAL A 367 6.70 4.35 2.71
CA VAL A 367 7.75 3.62 3.43
C VAL A 367 8.51 4.63 4.28
N ASN A 368 8.53 4.41 5.60
CA ASN A 368 9.16 5.32 6.55
C ASN A 368 10.23 4.59 7.35
N TRP A 369 11.41 5.19 7.45
CA TRP A 369 12.50 4.64 8.27
C TRP A 369 12.37 5.03 9.74
N ALA A 370 12.77 4.13 10.63
CA ALA A 370 13.04 4.51 12.00
C ALA A 370 14.22 5.49 12.06
N PRO A 371 14.25 6.46 13.00
CA PRO A 371 15.29 7.50 13.04
C PRO A 371 16.72 6.98 13.16
N GLU A 372 16.88 5.77 13.69
CA GLU A 372 18.17 5.09 13.91
C GLU A 372 18.72 4.44 12.64
N VAL A 373 17.92 4.25 11.59
CA VAL A 373 18.31 3.62 10.33
C VAL A 373 19.15 4.59 9.50
N LYS A 374 20.45 4.45 9.61
CA LYS A 374 21.46 5.29 8.93
C LYS A 374 22.60 4.43 8.42
N VAL A 375 23.17 4.81 7.30
CA VAL A 375 24.40 4.17 6.78
C VAL A 375 25.49 4.17 7.85
N GLY A 376 26.06 3.00 8.10
CA GLY A 376 27.07 2.76 9.12
C GLY A 376 26.54 2.37 10.50
N ALA A 377 25.22 2.42 10.73
CA ALA A 377 24.64 1.99 12.00
C ALA A 377 24.74 0.48 12.18
N GLU A 378 25.13 0.03 13.38
CA GLU A 378 24.99 -1.35 13.83
C GLU A 378 23.56 -1.54 14.35
N VAL A 379 22.89 -2.61 13.90
CA VAL A 379 21.50 -2.91 14.27
C VAL A 379 21.40 -4.33 14.83
N THR A 380 20.43 -4.51 15.72
CA THR A 380 20.14 -5.81 16.32
C THR A 380 18.91 -6.46 15.69
N LYS A 381 18.85 -7.79 15.75
CA LYS A 381 17.67 -8.54 15.36
C LYS A 381 16.45 -8.09 16.18
N GLY A 382 15.33 -7.83 15.50
CA GLY A 382 14.10 -7.33 16.12
C GLY A 382 14.08 -5.81 16.39
N GLN A 383 15.17 -5.07 16.14
CA GLN A 383 15.16 -3.61 16.20
C GLN A 383 14.20 -3.05 15.12
N GLU A 384 13.45 -2.00 15.44
CA GLU A 384 12.55 -1.35 14.46
C GLU A 384 13.35 -0.80 13.27
N LEU A 385 12.93 -1.22 12.07
CA LEU A 385 13.45 -0.73 10.79
C LEU A 385 12.62 0.45 10.29
N GLY A 386 11.29 0.40 10.51
CA GLY A 386 10.41 1.46 10.07
C GLY A 386 8.93 1.10 10.16
N HIS A 387 8.11 1.83 9.41
CA HIS A 387 6.67 1.60 9.39
C HIS A 387 6.03 2.02 8.07
N PHE A 388 4.89 1.39 7.76
CA PHE A 388 3.97 1.83 6.72
C PHE A 388 2.90 2.75 7.32
N LEU A 389 2.46 3.73 6.52
CA LEU A 389 1.16 4.36 6.67
C LEU A 389 0.15 3.60 5.83
N PHE A 390 -1.14 3.97 5.88
CA PHE A 390 -2.19 3.20 5.23
C PHE A 390 -1.93 2.90 3.76
N GLY A 391 -2.18 1.65 3.38
CA GLY A 391 -1.99 1.06 2.07
C GLY A 391 -1.75 -0.43 2.20
N GLY A 392 -1.71 -1.17 1.09
CA GLY A 392 -1.20 -2.53 1.07
C GLY A 392 0.30 -2.52 1.34
N SER A 393 0.83 -3.61 1.84
CA SER A 393 2.25 -3.69 2.18
C SER A 393 2.81 -5.09 2.12
N ASP A 394 4.04 -5.17 1.67
CA ASP A 394 4.81 -6.39 1.55
C ASP A 394 6.20 -6.22 2.15
N PHE A 395 6.85 -7.34 2.41
CA PHE A 395 8.24 -7.36 2.81
C PHE A 395 9.00 -8.43 2.03
N VAL A 396 10.05 -8.01 1.33
CA VAL A 396 10.95 -8.90 0.58
C VAL A 396 12.31 -8.93 1.25
N ILE A 397 12.91 -10.11 1.31
CA ILE A 397 14.30 -10.31 1.76
C ILE A 397 15.06 -11.01 0.65
N LEU A 398 16.25 -10.49 0.31
CA LEU A 398 17.17 -11.12 -0.65
C LEU A 398 18.42 -11.61 0.06
N PHE A 399 18.82 -12.83 -0.25
CA PHE A 399 20.08 -13.44 0.21
C PHE A 399 21.02 -13.66 -0.97
N GLN A 400 22.32 -13.53 -0.75
CA GLN A 400 23.35 -13.72 -1.77
C GLN A 400 23.46 -15.18 -2.22
N SER A 401 24.10 -15.38 -3.38
CA SER A 401 24.53 -16.69 -3.85
C SER A 401 25.41 -17.40 -2.83
N GLY A 402 25.25 -18.71 -2.72
CA GLY A 402 25.98 -19.54 -1.75
C GLY A 402 25.37 -19.55 -0.35
N ILE A 403 24.34 -18.77 -0.09
CA ILE A 403 23.56 -18.79 1.15
C ILE A 403 22.24 -19.53 0.88
N SER A 404 22.02 -20.65 1.56
CA SER A 404 20.79 -21.41 1.47
C SER A 404 19.80 -20.92 2.51
N PHE A 405 18.61 -20.49 2.08
CA PHE A 405 17.51 -20.11 2.98
C PHE A 405 16.42 -21.17 2.96
N THR A 406 16.12 -21.73 4.14
CA THR A 406 15.02 -22.69 4.33
C THR A 406 13.89 -22.05 5.11
N LEU A 407 12.73 -21.87 4.47
CA LEU A 407 11.52 -21.36 5.11
C LEU A 407 10.99 -22.36 6.14
N LYS A 408 10.67 -21.89 7.36
CA LYS A 408 10.16 -22.75 8.44
C LYS A 408 8.63 -22.86 8.43
N PRO A 409 7.84 -21.76 8.35
CA PRO A 409 6.40 -21.84 8.36
C PRO A 409 5.86 -22.44 7.05
N GLN A 410 4.61 -22.91 7.11
CA GLN A 410 3.90 -23.29 5.89
C GLN A 410 3.59 -22.05 5.05
N LEU A 411 3.54 -22.21 3.75
CA LEU A 411 3.11 -21.15 2.84
C LEU A 411 1.72 -20.65 3.22
N PHE A 412 1.52 -19.35 3.08
CA PHE A 412 0.29 -18.63 3.41
C PHE A 412 -0.10 -18.68 4.89
N SER A 413 0.79 -19.17 5.78
CA SER A 413 0.55 -19.06 7.22
C SER A 413 0.97 -17.70 7.75
N HIS A 414 0.16 -17.16 8.66
CA HIS A 414 0.45 -15.90 9.34
C HIS A 414 1.53 -16.11 10.41
N GLN A 415 2.52 -15.22 10.41
CA GLN A 415 3.60 -15.17 11.39
C GLN A 415 3.57 -13.81 12.10
N LEU A 416 3.82 -13.82 13.40
CA LEU A 416 4.04 -12.58 14.14
C LEU A 416 5.50 -12.10 13.98
N MET A 417 5.70 -10.80 14.00
CA MET A 417 7.03 -10.20 14.02
C MET A 417 7.90 -10.83 15.12
N GLY A 418 9.12 -11.20 14.79
CA GLY A 418 10.05 -11.85 15.71
C GLY A 418 9.99 -13.39 15.78
N GLU A 419 8.95 -14.02 15.25
CA GLU A 419 8.90 -15.49 15.12
C GLU A 419 9.91 -15.97 14.07
N GLU A 420 10.40 -17.20 14.22
CA GLU A 420 11.35 -17.78 13.26
C GLU A 420 10.71 -17.95 11.88
N LEU A 421 11.15 -17.13 10.91
CA LEU A 421 10.76 -17.21 9.50
C LEU A 421 11.52 -18.32 8.78
N GLY A 422 12.78 -18.54 9.10
CA GLY A 422 13.61 -19.57 8.45
C GLY A 422 15.03 -19.58 8.95
N ARG A 423 15.84 -20.42 8.28
CA ARG A 423 17.25 -20.59 8.61
C ARG A 423 18.14 -20.43 7.39
N LEU A 424 19.34 -19.93 7.65
CA LEU A 424 20.44 -19.85 6.71
C LEU A 424 21.46 -20.96 6.99
N ASP A 425 21.96 -21.58 5.92
CA ASP A 425 23.01 -22.60 5.91
C ASP A 425 24.12 -22.20 4.93
#